data_bca6f0bef8213b89a522735a8ce41fb6
#
_entry.id   bca6f0bef8213b89a522735a8ce41fb6
#
_cell.length_a   1.000
_cell.length_b   1.000
_cell.length_c   1.000
_cell.angle_alpha   90.00
_cell.angle_beta   90.00
_cell.angle_gamma   90.00
#
_symmetry.space_group_name_H-M   'P 1'
#
loop_
_entity.id
_entity.type
_entity.pdbx_description
1 polymer ?
#
loop_
_entity_poly.entity_id
_entity_poly.type
_entity_poly.pdbx_seq_one_letter_code
_entity_poly.pdbx_strand_id
1 'polypeptide(L)'
;NKGIDLFIDAVKRVSKSPDLEREIVAFILVPAWVEGPRIDLQNRLQSATYEATPLPAPFITHTLHNYDQDSVVNQIHYLNLDNEAGSRLKVIFLPSYLTGKDGIANLSYYDLLIGLDATAFPSYYEPWGYTPLESIAFGIPTITTDLSGFGQWINSRKEQGLEKSGVKVLHRGDLNFVEVSEDLADSILALSH
;
A
#
# COMPACT_ATOMS: atom_id res chain seq x y z
N ASN A 1 11.08 2.84 -10.75
CA ASN A 1 10.78 2.51 -9.36
C ASN A 1 9.47 3.18 -8.94
N LYS A 2 8.52 2.41 -8.40
CA LYS A 2 7.18 2.87 -8.01
C LYS A 2 7.11 3.41 -6.57
N GLY A 3 8.25 3.47 -5.86
CA GLY A 3 8.32 4.00 -4.48
C GLY A 3 7.72 3.09 -3.42
N ILE A 4 7.68 1.77 -3.68
CA ILE A 4 7.17 0.79 -2.71
C ILE A 4 8.04 0.77 -1.45
N ASP A 5 9.33 0.95 -1.62
CA ASP A 5 10.32 1.12 -0.56
C ASP A 5 9.96 2.28 0.39
N LEU A 6 9.59 3.41 -0.20
CA LEU A 6 9.14 4.59 0.55
C LEU A 6 7.82 4.32 1.28
N PHE A 7 6.88 3.66 0.61
CA PHE A 7 5.59 3.31 1.23
C PHE A 7 5.78 2.40 2.44
N ILE A 8 6.61 1.36 2.34
CA ILE A 8 6.87 0.43 3.45
C ILE A 8 7.56 1.14 4.62
N ASP A 9 8.51 2.06 4.35
CA ASP A 9 9.14 2.87 5.41
C ASP A 9 8.12 3.79 6.10
N ALA A 10 7.26 4.46 5.33
CA ALA A 10 6.19 5.30 5.89
C ALA A 10 5.20 4.48 6.73
N VAL A 11 4.79 3.31 6.27
CA VAL A 11 3.94 2.39 7.02
C VAL A 11 4.59 1.97 8.35
N LYS A 12 5.93 1.73 8.35
CA LYS A 12 6.65 1.48 9.60
C LYS A 12 6.62 2.67 10.56
N ARG A 13 6.73 3.89 10.05
CA ARG A 13 6.62 5.11 10.87
C ARG A 13 5.22 5.23 11.47
N VAL A 14 4.18 5.03 10.68
CA VAL A 14 2.78 4.99 11.13
C VAL A 14 2.60 3.95 12.24
N SER A 15 3.15 2.74 12.11
CA SER A 15 3.01 1.67 13.10
C SER A 15 3.60 2.02 14.48
N LYS A 16 4.53 2.97 14.52
CA LYS A 16 5.18 3.46 15.76
C LYS A 16 4.59 4.76 16.29
N SER A 17 3.69 5.37 15.54
CA SER A 17 3.11 6.66 15.94
C SER A 17 2.19 6.50 17.15
N PRO A 18 2.31 7.37 18.17
CA PRO A 18 1.33 7.44 19.25
C PRO A 18 -0.05 7.92 18.77
N ASP A 19 -0.09 8.61 17.64
CA ASP A 19 -1.32 9.17 17.05
C ASP A 19 -2.12 8.14 16.26
N LEU A 20 -1.63 6.91 16.15
CA LEU A 20 -2.36 5.81 15.50
C LEU A 20 -3.50 5.33 16.42
N GLU A 21 -4.69 5.91 16.26
CA GLU A 21 -5.87 5.60 17.08
C GLU A 21 -6.69 4.43 16.54
N ARG A 22 -6.75 4.27 15.20
CA ARG A 22 -7.52 3.23 14.51
C ARG A 22 -6.63 2.11 13.99
N GLU A 23 -7.23 0.97 13.71
CA GLU A 23 -6.55 -0.09 12.96
C GLU A 23 -6.42 0.29 11.48
N ILE A 24 -5.22 0.10 10.93
CA ILE A 24 -4.91 0.32 9.52
C ILE A 24 -4.50 -1.00 8.89
N VAL A 25 -5.05 -1.32 7.72
CA VAL A 25 -4.58 -2.40 6.85
C VAL A 25 -3.95 -1.79 5.61
N ALA A 26 -2.63 -1.89 5.51
CA ALA A 26 -1.86 -1.39 4.38
C ALA A 26 -1.68 -2.48 3.31
N PHE A 27 -2.35 -2.32 2.17
CA PHE A 27 -2.20 -3.23 1.03
C PHE A 27 -1.05 -2.79 0.13
N ILE A 28 -0.17 -3.72 -0.22
CA ILE A 28 0.85 -3.57 -1.27
C ILE A 28 0.39 -4.39 -2.47
N LEU A 29 -0.13 -3.70 -3.48
CA LEU A 29 -0.75 -4.30 -4.66
C LEU A 29 0.20 -4.17 -5.86
N VAL A 30 1.24 -5.00 -5.89
CA VAL A 30 2.29 -4.93 -6.92
C VAL A 30 2.61 -6.33 -7.41
N PRO A 31 2.42 -6.62 -8.71
CA PRO A 31 2.73 -7.94 -9.26
C PRO A 31 4.20 -8.32 -9.06
N ALA A 32 4.43 -9.58 -8.67
CA ALA A 32 5.74 -10.20 -8.57
C ALA A 32 5.74 -11.56 -9.29
N TRP A 33 6.85 -12.27 -9.24
CA TRP A 33 6.98 -13.59 -9.86
C TRP A 33 6.41 -14.66 -8.93
N VAL A 34 5.09 -14.92 -9.10
CA VAL A 34 4.32 -15.84 -8.25
C VAL A 34 4.22 -17.25 -8.83
N GLU A 35 4.24 -18.25 -7.95
CA GLU A 35 3.85 -19.62 -8.27
C GLU A 35 2.33 -19.78 -8.28
N GLY A 36 1.64 -19.12 -7.34
CA GLY A 36 0.20 -19.17 -7.17
C GLY A 36 -0.23 -18.68 -5.79
N PRO A 37 -1.55 -18.72 -5.50
CA PRO A 37 -2.07 -18.37 -4.19
C PRO A 37 -1.61 -19.39 -3.12
N ARG A 38 -1.40 -18.92 -1.92
CA ARG A 38 -1.02 -19.76 -0.77
C ARG A 38 -2.18 -20.67 -0.36
N ILE A 39 -1.93 -21.97 -0.41
CA ILE A 39 -2.94 -23.01 -0.10
C ILE A 39 -3.36 -22.96 1.38
N ASP A 40 -2.43 -22.72 2.30
CA ASP A 40 -2.72 -22.59 3.73
C ASP A 40 -3.64 -21.41 4.02
N LEU A 41 -3.44 -20.27 3.32
CA LEU A 41 -4.32 -19.12 3.43
C LEU A 41 -5.69 -19.39 2.78
N GLN A 42 -5.73 -20.03 1.61
CA GLN A 42 -7.00 -20.42 0.97
C GLN A 42 -7.82 -21.32 1.86
N ASN A 43 -7.20 -22.35 2.47
CA ASN A 43 -7.87 -23.27 3.40
C ASN A 43 -8.44 -22.52 4.61
N ARG A 44 -7.68 -21.55 5.14
CA ARG A 44 -8.12 -20.73 6.27
C ARG A 44 -9.30 -19.84 5.91
N LEU A 45 -9.28 -19.20 4.73
CA LEU A 45 -10.38 -18.35 4.26
C LEU A 45 -11.67 -19.14 3.97
N GLN A 46 -11.55 -20.43 3.63
CA GLN A 46 -12.68 -21.31 3.39
C GLN A 46 -13.19 -22.00 4.66
N SER A 47 -12.43 -21.96 5.75
CA SER A 47 -12.81 -22.59 7.02
C SER A 47 -14.00 -21.86 7.65
N ALA A 48 -14.99 -22.65 8.14
CA ALA A 48 -16.11 -22.12 8.90
C ALA A 48 -15.71 -21.71 10.33
N THR A 49 -14.51 -22.09 10.79
CA THR A 49 -14.02 -21.81 12.14
C THR A 49 -12.83 -20.87 12.09
N TYR A 50 -12.85 -19.85 12.94
CA TYR A 50 -11.71 -18.96 13.10
C TYR A 50 -10.57 -19.67 13.84
N GLU A 51 -9.39 -19.68 13.24
CA GLU A 51 -8.17 -20.18 13.86
C GLU A 51 -7.26 -19.00 14.25
N ALA A 52 -6.99 -18.85 15.53
CA ALA A 52 -6.15 -17.76 16.06
C ALA A 52 -4.66 -17.96 15.81
N THR A 53 -4.21 -19.17 15.42
CA THR A 53 -2.78 -19.44 15.17
C THR A 53 -2.29 -18.65 13.95
N PRO A 54 -1.25 -17.81 14.07
CA PRO A 54 -0.71 -17.08 12.94
C PRO A 54 -0.21 -18.02 11.84
N LEU A 55 -0.44 -17.65 10.58
CA LEU A 55 0.20 -18.31 9.44
C LEU A 55 1.68 -17.92 9.37
N PRO A 56 2.57 -18.79 8.86
CA PRO A 56 3.92 -18.37 8.46
C PRO A 56 3.82 -17.20 7.48
N ALA A 57 4.74 -16.23 7.58
CA ALA A 57 4.75 -15.02 6.74
C ALA A 57 3.33 -14.41 6.56
N PRO A 58 2.71 -13.87 7.64
CA PRO A 58 1.29 -13.50 7.66
C PRO A 58 0.96 -12.28 6.79
N PHE A 59 1.96 -11.64 6.21
CA PHE A 59 1.83 -10.44 5.39
C PHE A 59 1.72 -10.73 3.88
N ILE A 60 1.97 -11.95 3.40
CA ILE A 60 1.97 -12.26 1.96
C ILE A 60 0.90 -13.27 1.58
N THR A 61 0.24 -13.04 0.46
CA THR A 61 -0.93 -13.83 0.01
C THR A 61 -0.60 -14.94 -0.98
N HIS A 62 0.54 -14.84 -1.67
CA HIS A 62 0.95 -15.79 -2.72
C HIS A 62 2.34 -16.36 -2.44
N THR A 63 2.62 -17.54 -2.97
CA THR A 63 3.96 -18.12 -2.98
C THR A 63 4.76 -17.49 -4.11
N LEU A 64 5.99 -17.04 -3.80
CA LEU A 64 6.91 -16.46 -4.77
C LEU A 64 7.97 -17.46 -5.18
N HIS A 65 8.35 -17.47 -6.46
CA HIS A 65 9.49 -18.25 -6.95
C HIS A 65 10.83 -17.79 -6.35
N ASN A 66 10.93 -16.51 -6.00
CA ASN A 66 12.17 -15.88 -5.53
C ASN A 66 11.97 -15.17 -4.17
N TYR A 67 11.26 -15.79 -3.24
CA TYR A 67 10.86 -15.20 -1.95
C TYR A 67 12.03 -14.53 -1.23
N ASP A 68 13.16 -15.21 -1.07
CA ASP A 68 14.34 -14.70 -0.33
C ASP A 68 15.07 -13.56 -1.05
N GLN A 69 14.75 -13.30 -2.32
CA GLN A 69 15.36 -12.25 -3.14
C GLN A 69 14.37 -11.12 -3.46
N ASP A 70 13.11 -11.27 -3.08
CA ASP A 70 12.11 -10.24 -3.33
C ASP A 70 12.35 -9.03 -2.43
N SER A 71 12.44 -7.84 -3.03
CA SER A 71 12.78 -6.61 -2.32
C SER A 71 11.67 -6.15 -1.37
N VAL A 72 10.41 -6.42 -1.68
CA VAL A 72 9.26 -6.07 -0.82
C VAL A 72 9.26 -6.95 0.41
N VAL A 73 9.41 -8.26 0.23
CA VAL A 73 9.51 -9.25 1.32
C VAL A 73 10.68 -8.91 2.25
N ASN A 74 11.87 -8.67 1.67
CA ASN A 74 13.07 -8.37 2.44
C ASN A 74 12.92 -7.08 3.25
N GLN A 75 12.29 -6.04 2.70
CA GLN A 75 12.07 -4.80 3.42
C GLN A 75 11.03 -4.94 4.54
N ILE A 76 9.96 -5.69 4.32
CA ILE A 76 8.95 -6.00 5.35
C ILE A 76 9.62 -6.71 6.53
N HIS A 77 10.45 -7.72 6.27
CA HIS A 77 11.21 -8.42 7.31
C HIS A 77 12.23 -7.51 8.02
N TYR A 78 13.01 -6.75 7.25
CA TYR A 78 14.00 -5.83 7.81
C TYR A 78 13.37 -4.81 8.78
N LEU A 79 12.18 -4.34 8.47
CA LEU A 79 11.44 -3.38 9.29
C LEU A 79 10.56 -4.04 10.36
N ASN A 80 10.56 -5.38 10.48
CA ASN A 80 9.71 -6.13 11.41
C ASN A 80 8.23 -5.71 11.30
N LEU A 81 7.66 -5.85 10.10
CA LEU A 81 6.24 -5.64 9.82
C LEU A 81 5.50 -6.98 9.71
N ASP A 82 5.67 -7.83 10.72
CA ASP A 82 5.24 -9.24 10.72
C ASP A 82 3.78 -9.45 11.17
N ASN A 83 2.96 -8.40 11.16
CA ASN A 83 1.55 -8.46 11.53
C ASN A 83 1.28 -9.05 12.92
N GLU A 84 2.13 -8.73 13.91
CA GLU A 84 1.97 -9.15 15.30
C GLU A 84 0.55 -8.90 15.82
N ALA A 85 0.04 -9.79 16.68
CA ALA A 85 -1.35 -9.75 17.16
C ALA A 85 -1.75 -8.42 17.84
N GLY A 86 -0.81 -7.74 18.50
CA GLY A 86 -1.06 -6.45 19.16
C GLY A 86 -0.88 -5.22 18.28
N SER A 87 -0.39 -5.36 17.03
CA SER A 87 -0.17 -4.24 16.14
C SER A 87 -1.49 -3.70 15.58
N ARG A 88 -1.72 -2.39 15.70
CA ARG A 88 -2.85 -1.71 15.06
C ARG A 88 -2.65 -1.52 13.56
N LEU A 89 -1.45 -1.74 13.03
CA LEU A 89 -1.17 -1.67 11.62
C LEU A 89 -0.82 -3.07 11.10
N LYS A 90 -1.51 -3.48 10.06
CA LYS A 90 -1.28 -4.74 9.34
C LYS A 90 -0.84 -4.44 7.92
N VAL A 91 0.09 -5.23 7.39
CA VAL A 91 0.55 -5.15 6.01
C VAL A 91 0.09 -6.39 5.26
N ILE A 92 -0.49 -6.21 4.08
CA ILE A 92 -0.86 -7.30 3.20
C ILE A 92 -0.20 -7.07 1.83
N PHE A 93 0.77 -7.89 1.51
CA PHE A 93 1.38 -7.94 0.18
C PHE A 93 0.62 -8.93 -0.70
N LEU A 94 -0.05 -8.41 -1.72
CA LEU A 94 -0.77 -9.18 -2.73
C LEU A 94 -0.03 -9.04 -4.07
N PRO A 95 0.93 -9.97 -4.37
CA PRO A 95 1.83 -9.85 -5.51
C PRO A 95 1.24 -10.42 -6.82
N SER A 96 -0.03 -10.21 -7.07
CA SER A 96 -0.72 -10.73 -8.25
C SER A 96 -1.44 -9.64 -9.02
N TYR A 97 -1.70 -9.90 -10.30
CA TYR A 97 -2.60 -9.06 -11.09
C TYR A 97 -4.04 -9.23 -10.62
N LEU A 98 -4.71 -8.11 -10.38
CA LEU A 98 -6.10 -8.07 -9.92
C LEU A 98 -7.07 -8.25 -11.10
N THR A 99 -7.19 -9.48 -11.56
CA THR A 99 -8.06 -9.85 -12.68
C THR A 99 -9.40 -10.47 -12.25
N GLY A 100 -9.65 -10.53 -10.94
CA GLY A 100 -10.80 -11.24 -10.36
C GLY A 100 -10.59 -12.74 -10.19
N LYS A 101 -9.39 -13.27 -10.43
CA LYS A 101 -9.08 -14.71 -10.40
C LYS A 101 -7.71 -15.01 -9.79
N ASP A 102 -7.25 -14.17 -8.87
CA ASP A 102 -5.96 -14.34 -8.22
C ASP A 102 -5.93 -15.50 -7.20
N GLY A 103 -7.10 -16.01 -6.81
CA GLY A 103 -7.25 -17.13 -5.89
C GLY A 103 -7.30 -16.75 -4.41
N ILE A 104 -7.14 -15.48 -4.06
CA ILE A 104 -7.24 -14.95 -2.69
C ILE A 104 -8.30 -13.85 -2.61
N ALA A 105 -8.06 -12.68 -3.18
CA ALA A 105 -9.02 -11.59 -3.18
C ALA A 105 -10.15 -11.83 -4.18
N ASN A 106 -9.84 -12.36 -5.34
CA ASN A 106 -10.76 -12.64 -6.44
C ASN A 106 -11.60 -11.42 -6.88
N LEU A 107 -11.02 -10.23 -6.71
CA LEU A 107 -11.61 -8.94 -7.09
C LEU A 107 -10.85 -8.36 -8.27
N SER A 108 -11.56 -7.69 -9.16
CA SER A 108 -10.90 -6.84 -10.15
C SER A 108 -10.24 -5.64 -9.48
N TYR A 109 -9.30 -4.99 -10.18
CA TYR A 109 -8.66 -3.79 -9.64
C TYR A 109 -9.67 -2.73 -9.19
N TYR A 110 -10.68 -2.45 -9.99
CA TYR A 110 -11.68 -1.43 -9.66
C TYR A 110 -12.62 -1.87 -8.53
N ASP A 111 -12.98 -3.14 -8.46
CA ASP A 111 -13.79 -3.66 -7.36
C ASP A 111 -13.05 -3.58 -6.02
N LEU A 112 -11.72 -3.80 -6.04
CA LEU A 112 -10.90 -3.64 -4.84
C LEU A 112 -10.68 -2.17 -4.51
N LEU A 113 -10.43 -1.33 -5.53
CA LEU A 113 -10.18 0.10 -5.36
C LEU A 113 -11.31 0.81 -4.60
N ILE A 114 -12.56 0.57 -4.96
CA ILE A 114 -13.72 1.20 -4.31
C ILE A 114 -13.91 0.76 -2.85
N GLY A 115 -13.22 -0.27 -2.40
CA GLY A 115 -13.21 -0.74 -1.02
C GLY A 115 -12.08 -0.15 -0.17
N LEU A 116 -11.22 0.68 -0.73
CA LEU A 116 -10.12 1.33 -0.02
C LEU A 116 -10.53 2.72 0.48
N ASP A 117 -10.06 3.10 1.66
CA ASP A 117 -10.27 4.43 2.23
C ASP A 117 -9.31 5.47 1.63
N ALA A 118 -8.13 5.04 1.18
CA ALA A 118 -7.12 5.88 0.55
C ALA A 118 -6.15 5.07 -0.31
N THR A 119 -5.45 5.75 -1.22
CA THR A 119 -4.39 5.16 -2.04
C THR A 119 -3.11 5.99 -2.00
N ALA A 120 -1.95 5.33 -2.17
CA ALA A 120 -0.65 5.99 -2.23
C ALA A 120 0.18 5.47 -3.41
N PHE A 121 0.67 6.40 -4.24
CA PHE A 121 1.48 6.14 -5.42
C PHE A 121 2.77 6.98 -5.36
N PRO A 122 3.71 6.67 -4.44
CA PRO A 122 4.88 7.50 -4.17
C PRO A 122 6.01 7.25 -5.17
N SER A 123 5.69 7.27 -6.47
CA SER A 123 6.61 6.93 -7.56
C SER A 123 7.81 7.88 -7.65
N TYR A 124 8.99 7.32 -7.99
CA TYR A 124 10.18 8.09 -8.36
C TYR A 124 10.09 8.69 -9.77
N TYR A 125 9.32 8.08 -10.62
CA TYR A 125 9.04 8.58 -11.97
C TYR A 125 7.77 7.92 -12.51
N GLU A 126 6.87 8.73 -12.99
CA GLU A 126 5.66 8.29 -13.68
C GLU A 126 5.31 9.33 -14.76
N PRO A 127 5.31 8.98 -16.05
CA PRO A 127 5.05 9.94 -17.13
C PRO A 127 3.75 10.72 -16.96
N TRP A 128 2.68 10.04 -16.56
CA TRP A 128 1.42 10.65 -16.18
C TRP A 128 0.98 10.22 -14.80
N GLY A 129 0.61 8.96 -14.58
CA GLY A 129 0.02 8.42 -13.36
C GLY A 129 -1.49 8.28 -13.49
N TYR A 130 -1.92 7.25 -14.23
CA TYR A 130 -3.34 6.95 -14.37
C TYR A 130 -3.94 6.44 -13.07
N THR A 131 -3.20 5.67 -12.28
CA THR A 131 -3.69 5.08 -11.03
C THR A 131 -4.13 6.10 -9.98
N PRO A 132 -3.40 7.20 -9.70
CA PRO A 132 -3.92 8.24 -8.82
C PRO A 132 -5.12 8.99 -9.43
N LEU A 133 -5.15 9.17 -10.76
CA LEU A 133 -6.29 9.77 -11.43
C LEU A 133 -7.54 8.88 -11.32
N GLU A 134 -7.39 7.57 -11.49
CA GLU A 134 -8.47 6.59 -11.33
C GLU A 134 -9.00 6.59 -9.89
N SER A 135 -8.11 6.62 -8.89
CA SER A 135 -8.53 6.71 -7.49
C SER A 135 -9.45 7.91 -7.23
N ILE A 136 -9.06 9.10 -7.69
CA ILE A 136 -9.87 10.30 -7.55
C ILE A 136 -11.18 10.22 -8.35
N ALA A 137 -11.17 9.60 -9.53
CA ALA A 137 -12.37 9.40 -10.32
C ALA A 137 -13.42 8.52 -9.60
N PHE A 138 -12.96 7.61 -8.73
CA PHE A 138 -13.81 6.81 -7.83
C PHE A 138 -14.07 7.47 -6.47
N GLY A 139 -13.60 8.69 -6.25
CA GLY A 139 -13.78 9.42 -4.99
C GLY A 139 -12.86 8.96 -3.87
N ILE A 140 -11.80 8.21 -4.18
CA ILE A 140 -10.83 7.72 -3.19
C ILE A 140 -9.70 8.73 -3.02
N PRO A 141 -9.47 9.30 -1.82
CA PRO A 141 -8.33 10.18 -1.56
C PRO A 141 -7.02 9.53 -1.94
N THR A 142 -6.12 10.28 -2.56
CA THR A 142 -4.88 9.70 -3.07
C THR A 142 -3.66 10.57 -2.75
N ILE A 143 -2.53 9.89 -2.51
CA ILE A 143 -1.23 10.49 -2.30
C ILE A 143 -0.35 10.13 -3.50
N THR A 144 0.27 11.12 -4.13
CA THR A 144 1.19 10.94 -5.25
C THR A 144 2.42 11.84 -5.07
N THR A 145 3.32 11.88 -6.05
CA THR A 145 4.52 12.73 -6.02
C THR A 145 4.52 13.74 -7.15
N ASP A 146 5.29 14.79 -7.01
CA ASP A 146 5.57 15.77 -8.06
C ASP A 146 6.49 15.24 -9.18
N LEU A 147 6.97 13.99 -9.06
CA LEU A 147 7.67 13.26 -10.12
C LEU A 147 6.72 12.50 -11.06
N SER A 148 5.41 12.63 -10.87
CA SER A 148 4.38 12.17 -11.80
C SER A 148 3.75 13.35 -12.55
N GLY A 149 3.39 13.14 -13.83
CA GLY A 149 2.69 14.16 -14.62
C GLY A 149 1.38 14.59 -13.98
N PHE A 150 0.62 13.65 -13.39
CA PHE A 150 -0.60 13.94 -12.65
C PHE A 150 -0.33 14.81 -11.41
N GLY A 151 0.72 14.51 -10.63
CA GLY A 151 1.10 15.33 -9.47
C GLY A 151 1.52 16.73 -9.87
N GLN A 152 2.28 16.89 -10.97
CA GLN A 152 2.63 18.20 -11.51
C GLN A 152 1.40 18.97 -11.99
N TRP A 153 0.45 18.29 -12.62
CA TRP A 153 -0.80 18.88 -13.06
C TRP A 153 -1.63 19.39 -11.87
N ILE A 154 -1.75 18.60 -10.79
CA ILE A 154 -2.42 19.03 -9.56
C ILE A 154 -1.72 20.25 -8.97
N ASN A 155 -0.36 20.26 -8.90
CA ASN A 155 0.42 21.39 -8.38
C ASN A 155 0.26 22.68 -9.21
N SER A 156 0.01 22.55 -10.52
CA SER A 156 -0.27 23.70 -11.39
C SER A 156 -1.64 24.35 -11.14
N ARG A 157 -2.56 23.62 -10.50
CA ARG A 157 -3.85 24.13 -10.09
C ARG A 157 -3.75 24.68 -8.66
N LYS A 158 -4.42 25.77 -8.39
CA LYS A 158 -4.40 26.45 -7.07
C LYS A 158 -5.14 25.65 -5.96
N GLU A 159 -5.75 24.53 -6.30
CA GLU A 159 -6.52 23.68 -5.41
C GLU A 159 -5.64 22.52 -4.95
N GLN A 160 -4.79 22.77 -3.95
CA GLN A 160 -3.88 21.75 -3.39
C GLN A 160 -4.37 21.25 -2.05
N GLY A 161 -4.02 19.99 -1.73
CA GLY A 161 -4.25 19.33 -0.46
C GLY A 161 -5.48 18.40 -0.45
N LEU A 162 -5.41 17.39 0.42
CA LEU A 162 -6.43 16.35 0.55
C LEU A 162 -7.84 16.92 0.81
N GLU A 163 -7.94 17.98 1.61
CA GLU A 163 -9.23 18.61 1.96
C GLU A 163 -9.92 19.27 0.76
N LYS A 164 -9.16 19.75 -0.23
CA LYS A 164 -9.71 20.51 -1.36
C LYS A 164 -9.86 19.69 -2.63
N SER A 165 -8.86 18.87 -2.94
CA SER A 165 -8.81 18.11 -4.19
C SER A 165 -8.91 16.62 -4.02
N GLY A 166 -8.84 16.11 -2.77
CA GLY A 166 -8.67 14.70 -2.48
C GLY A 166 -7.28 14.17 -2.86
N VAL A 167 -6.33 15.04 -3.24
CA VAL A 167 -4.97 14.66 -3.66
C VAL A 167 -3.92 15.36 -2.81
N LYS A 168 -3.06 14.58 -2.19
CA LYS A 168 -1.81 15.07 -1.60
C LYS A 168 -0.66 14.82 -2.58
N VAL A 169 0.10 15.85 -2.91
CA VAL A 169 1.30 15.75 -3.74
C VAL A 169 2.53 15.91 -2.85
N LEU A 170 3.34 14.87 -2.75
CA LEU A 170 4.60 14.87 -2.02
C LEU A 170 5.70 15.46 -2.90
N HIS A 171 6.54 16.31 -2.32
CA HIS A 171 7.73 16.79 -3.02
C HIS A 171 8.86 15.77 -2.88
N ARG A 172 9.27 15.16 -4.00
CA ARG A 172 10.29 14.12 -4.02
C ARG A 172 11.52 14.51 -4.82
N GLY A 173 12.69 14.35 -4.20
CA GLY A 173 13.99 14.53 -4.82
C GLY A 173 14.92 13.35 -4.50
N ASP A 174 16.14 13.38 -5.05
CA ASP A 174 17.12 12.29 -4.89
C ASP A 174 17.64 12.14 -3.45
N LEU A 175 17.58 13.19 -2.64
CA LEU A 175 18.22 13.24 -1.32
C LEU A 175 17.22 13.36 -0.14
N ASN A 176 15.92 13.39 -0.38
CA ASN A 176 14.91 13.64 0.65
C ASN A 176 14.06 12.43 1.02
N PHE A 177 14.59 11.21 0.92
CA PHE A 177 13.85 9.97 1.21
C PHE A 177 13.20 9.97 2.60
N VAL A 178 13.95 10.36 3.65
CA VAL A 178 13.46 10.37 5.02
C VAL A 178 12.32 11.36 5.20
N GLU A 179 12.50 12.59 4.72
CA GLU A 179 11.50 13.68 4.79
C GLU A 179 10.20 13.28 4.06
N VAL A 180 10.32 12.70 2.87
CA VAL A 180 9.16 12.25 2.09
C VAL A 180 8.46 11.07 2.75
N SER A 181 9.21 10.16 3.39
CA SER A 181 8.62 9.06 4.16
C SER A 181 7.85 9.56 5.38
N GLU A 182 8.36 10.59 6.06
CA GLU A 182 7.67 11.26 7.16
C GLU A 182 6.40 11.96 6.68
N ASP A 183 6.46 12.76 5.62
CA ASP A 183 5.29 13.45 5.04
C ASP A 183 4.22 12.46 4.54
N LEU A 184 4.64 11.30 3.99
CA LEU A 184 3.74 10.22 3.63
C LEU A 184 3.07 9.59 4.86
N ALA A 185 3.85 9.32 5.91
CA ALA A 185 3.33 8.76 7.16
C ALA A 185 2.31 9.70 7.82
N ASP A 186 2.63 10.98 7.92
CA ASP A 186 1.73 12.01 8.47
C ASP A 186 0.44 12.12 7.63
N SER A 187 0.56 12.01 6.30
CA SER A 187 -0.59 12.03 5.41
C SER A 187 -1.50 10.80 5.61
N ILE A 188 -0.93 9.61 5.83
CA ILE A 188 -1.69 8.39 6.15
C ILE A 188 -2.40 8.53 7.50
N LEU A 189 -1.70 9.05 8.52
CA LEU A 189 -2.30 9.29 9.84
C LEU A 189 -3.46 10.29 9.75
N ALA A 190 -3.29 11.39 9.02
CA ALA A 190 -4.35 12.38 8.83
C ALA A 190 -5.61 11.81 8.16
N LEU A 191 -5.46 10.81 7.28
CA LEU A 191 -6.59 10.10 6.66
C LEU A 191 -7.24 9.06 7.57
N SER A 192 -6.58 8.68 8.67
CA SER A 192 -7.10 7.68 9.63
C SER A 192 -7.98 8.29 10.72
N HIS A 193 -8.06 9.60 10.82
CA HIS A 193 -8.92 10.34 11.75
C HIS A 193 -10.26 10.69 11.12
#